data_6bbc5f9d9d27c5075a44d602dbf58f2e
#
_entry.id   6bbc5f9d9d27c5075a44d602dbf58f2e
#
_cell.length_a   1.000
_cell.length_b   1.000
_cell.length_c   1.000
_cell.angle_alpha   90.00
_cell.angle_beta   90.00
_cell.angle_gamma   90.00
#
_symmetry.space_group_name_H-M   'P 1'
#
loop_
_entity.id
_entity.type
_entity.pdbx_description
1 polymer ?
#
loop_
_entity_poly.entity_id
_entity_poly.type
_entity_poly.pdbx_seq_one_letter_code
_entity_poly.pdbx_strand_id
1 'polypeptide(L)'
;MTRLRFLPVVLALFCTLVAAAAPKEEFDPMTASIEENIAFPAVEAKQSGAVAAAIGHLVATLRHAGYEVDAVRKGEVAMVTIRCAELFAPNATELLPQASKKLAPLLPYIMRSDNYKVVVAVHSDNTGDEMYADRLTSDRANAIDEYYFHASGDKETGIIPYGLGSDEPVAPNSGRANREKNRRVEIYFVPTAELIEKIKRNK
;
A
#
# COMPACT_ATOMS: atom_id res chain seq x y z
N MET A 1 40.59 79.11 5.46
CA MET A 1 39.19 78.70 5.46
C MET A 1 39.10 77.36 4.76
N THR A 2 39.20 76.25 5.52
CA THR A 2 39.31 74.92 5.02
C THR A 2 37.92 74.25 5.16
N ARG A 3 37.27 73.93 4.05
CA ARG A 3 35.96 73.28 4.05
C ARG A 3 36.11 71.74 4.18
N LEU A 4 35.66 71.19 5.30
CA LEU A 4 35.60 69.80 5.59
C LEU A 4 34.42 69.21 4.84
N ARG A 5 34.68 68.24 3.89
CA ARG A 5 33.65 67.47 3.15
C ARG A 5 33.31 66.22 3.93
N PHE A 6 32.09 66.13 4.45
CA PHE A 6 31.53 64.90 5.00
C PHE A 6 31.10 64.04 3.86
N LEU A 7 31.62 62.77 3.80
CA LEU A 7 31.22 61.74 2.93
C LEU A 7 30.15 60.89 3.69
N PRO A 8 28.94 60.60 3.14
CA PRO A 8 27.99 59.70 3.80
C PRO A 8 28.41 58.25 3.57
N VAL A 9 28.66 57.53 4.66
CA VAL A 9 28.81 56.06 4.64
C VAL A 9 27.43 55.46 4.47
N VAL A 10 27.15 54.91 3.26
CA VAL A 10 25.97 54.13 3.01
C VAL A 10 26.21 52.69 3.53
N LEU A 11 25.62 52.39 4.68
CA LEU A 11 25.63 51.05 5.27
C LEU A 11 24.60 50.20 4.49
N ALA A 12 25.07 49.39 3.53
CA ALA A 12 24.24 48.45 2.84
C ALA A 12 23.93 47.25 3.77
N LEU A 13 22.71 47.26 4.29
CA LEU A 13 22.17 46.12 5.07
C LEU A 13 21.88 44.98 4.12
N PHE A 14 22.81 44.02 4.03
CA PHE A 14 22.55 42.74 3.33
C PHE A 14 21.58 41.91 4.17
N CYS A 15 20.30 42.02 3.85
CA CYS A 15 19.28 41.12 4.39
C CYS A 15 19.41 39.79 3.65
N THR A 16 20.15 38.83 4.21
CA THR A 16 20.18 37.46 3.73
C THR A 16 18.83 36.82 4.05
N LEU A 17 17.97 36.76 3.04
CA LEU A 17 16.72 35.99 3.09
C LEU A 17 17.12 34.53 3.14
N VAL A 18 17.18 33.94 4.34
CA VAL A 18 17.24 32.48 4.51
C VAL A 18 15.86 31.98 4.11
N ALA A 19 15.73 31.49 2.88
CA ALA A 19 14.57 30.75 2.48
C ALA A 19 14.52 29.47 3.35
N ALA A 20 13.71 29.49 4.40
CA ALA A 20 13.37 28.29 5.14
C ALA A 20 12.72 27.34 4.13
N ALA A 21 13.39 26.22 3.82
CA ALA A 21 12.76 25.15 3.07
C ALA A 21 11.49 24.76 3.82
N ALA A 22 10.34 24.75 3.12
CA ALA A 22 9.11 24.25 3.69
C ALA A 22 9.38 22.83 4.23
N PRO A 23 8.86 22.47 5.41
CA PRO A 23 9.02 21.13 5.94
C PRO A 23 8.54 20.17 4.85
N LYS A 24 9.37 19.20 4.46
CA LYS A 24 8.92 18.09 3.61
C LYS A 24 7.82 17.40 4.40
N GLU A 25 6.62 17.43 3.87
CA GLU A 25 5.50 16.68 4.42
C GLU A 25 5.94 15.23 4.56
N GLU A 26 5.98 14.73 5.78
CA GLU A 26 6.39 13.38 6.07
C GLU A 26 5.28 12.44 5.55
N PHE A 27 5.65 11.43 4.77
CA PHE A 27 4.69 10.49 4.21
C PHE A 27 4.00 9.74 5.35
N ASP A 28 2.69 9.94 5.49
CA ASP A 28 1.85 9.22 6.45
C ASP A 28 1.01 8.15 5.71
N PRO A 29 1.31 6.86 5.90
CA PRO A 29 0.59 5.79 5.24
C PRO A 29 -0.91 5.74 5.53
N MET A 30 -1.34 6.24 6.69
CA MET A 30 -2.74 6.16 7.13
C MET A 30 -3.64 7.22 6.49
N THR A 31 -3.06 8.32 6.00
CA THR A 31 -3.77 9.40 5.32
C THR A 31 -3.54 9.42 3.80
N ALA A 32 -2.55 8.67 3.33
CA ALA A 32 -2.22 8.55 1.92
C ALA A 32 -3.27 7.73 1.15
N SER A 33 -3.40 7.98 -0.16
CA SER A 33 -4.20 7.13 -1.05
C SER A 33 -3.57 5.74 -1.24
N ILE A 34 -4.34 4.81 -1.81
CA ILE A 34 -3.82 3.47 -2.09
C ILE A 34 -2.66 3.51 -3.09
N GLU A 35 -2.75 4.36 -4.13
CA GLU A 35 -1.71 4.51 -5.14
C GLU A 35 -0.43 5.06 -4.53
N GLU A 36 -0.52 6.06 -3.65
CA GLU A 36 0.61 6.61 -2.91
C GLU A 36 1.22 5.55 -2.00
N ASN A 37 0.40 4.77 -1.32
CA ASN A 37 0.89 3.68 -0.47
C ASN A 37 1.58 2.58 -1.27
N ILE A 38 1.09 2.22 -2.44
CA ILE A 38 1.75 1.25 -3.32
C ILE A 38 3.03 1.86 -3.94
N ALA A 39 3.03 3.17 -4.25
CA ALA A 39 4.18 3.85 -4.86
C ALA A 39 5.33 4.10 -3.87
N PHE A 40 5.05 4.28 -2.58
CA PHE A 40 6.06 4.63 -1.57
C PHE A 40 6.46 3.42 -0.70
N PRO A 41 7.77 3.25 -0.39
CA PRO A 41 8.89 4.08 -0.82
C PRO A 41 9.24 3.87 -2.30
N ALA A 42 9.72 4.94 -2.93
CA ALA A 42 10.22 4.86 -4.30
C ALA A 42 11.53 4.07 -4.36
N VAL A 43 11.66 3.20 -5.36
CA VAL A 43 12.88 2.44 -5.61
C VAL A 43 13.73 3.18 -6.65
N GLU A 44 15.00 3.45 -6.34
CA GLU A 44 15.91 4.07 -7.29
C GLU A 44 16.14 3.14 -8.50
N ALA A 45 16.23 3.69 -9.70
CA ALA A 45 16.38 2.92 -10.94
C ALA A 45 17.53 1.88 -10.89
N LYS A 46 18.65 2.22 -10.24
CA LYS A 46 19.81 1.32 -10.08
C LYS A 46 19.53 0.12 -9.15
N GLN A 47 18.50 0.19 -8.31
CA GLN A 47 18.10 -0.84 -7.36
C GLN A 47 16.90 -1.66 -7.84
N SER A 48 16.11 -1.13 -8.78
CA SER A 48 14.85 -1.70 -9.27
C SER A 48 14.99 -3.19 -9.66
N GLY A 49 16.00 -3.54 -10.43
CA GLY A 49 16.23 -4.94 -10.83
C GLY A 49 16.50 -5.89 -9.66
N ALA A 50 17.21 -5.45 -8.61
CA ALA A 50 17.49 -6.28 -7.44
C ALA A 50 16.26 -6.41 -6.52
N VAL A 51 15.49 -5.33 -6.37
CA VAL A 51 14.23 -5.34 -5.63
C VAL A 51 13.22 -6.24 -6.35
N ALA A 52 13.08 -6.10 -7.67
CA ALA A 52 12.22 -6.96 -8.48
C ALA A 52 12.59 -8.44 -8.39
N ALA A 53 13.89 -8.78 -8.34
CA ALA A 53 14.33 -10.15 -8.13
C ALA A 53 13.93 -10.69 -6.74
N ALA A 54 14.10 -9.88 -5.68
CA ALA A 54 13.71 -10.26 -4.33
C ALA A 54 12.18 -10.46 -4.21
N ILE A 55 11.38 -9.55 -4.78
CA ILE A 55 9.92 -9.68 -4.86
C ILE A 55 9.51 -10.87 -5.73
N GLY A 56 10.24 -11.15 -6.83
CA GLY A 56 10.01 -12.32 -7.67
C GLY A 56 10.11 -13.64 -6.91
N HIS A 57 11.00 -13.75 -5.92
CA HIS A 57 11.05 -14.91 -5.03
C HIS A 57 9.80 -15.03 -4.15
N LEU A 58 9.29 -13.94 -3.62
CA LEU A 58 8.04 -13.93 -2.85
C LEU A 58 6.87 -14.35 -3.74
N VAL A 59 6.75 -13.76 -4.95
CA VAL A 59 5.73 -14.10 -5.94
C VAL A 59 5.76 -15.59 -6.27
N ALA A 60 6.94 -16.15 -6.57
CA ALA A 60 7.10 -17.57 -6.87
C ALA A 60 6.67 -18.47 -5.69
N THR A 61 7.05 -18.10 -4.47
CA THR A 61 6.69 -18.84 -3.25
C THR A 61 5.18 -18.85 -3.03
N LEU A 62 4.52 -17.70 -3.15
CA LEU A 62 3.08 -17.58 -2.95
C LEU A 62 2.29 -18.28 -4.08
N ARG A 63 2.77 -18.21 -5.34
CA ARG A 63 2.19 -18.99 -6.44
C ARG A 63 2.29 -20.50 -6.21
N HIS A 64 3.43 -20.96 -5.71
CA HIS A 64 3.60 -22.37 -5.35
C HIS A 64 2.66 -22.81 -4.22
N ALA A 65 2.33 -21.90 -3.31
CA ALA A 65 1.34 -22.10 -2.27
C ALA A 65 -0.13 -22.02 -2.77
N GLY A 66 -0.36 -21.81 -4.07
CA GLY A 66 -1.67 -21.82 -4.70
C GLY A 66 -2.42 -20.49 -4.70
N TYR A 67 -1.70 -19.38 -4.53
CA TYR A 67 -2.29 -18.04 -4.68
C TYR A 67 -2.20 -17.56 -6.13
N GLU A 68 -3.19 -16.75 -6.52
CA GLU A 68 -3.09 -15.86 -7.68
C GLU A 68 -2.25 -14.66 -7.26
N VAL A 69 -1.09 -14.46 -7.91
CA VAL A 69 -0.14 -13.41 -7.52
C VAL A 69 0.45 -12.75 -8.75
N ASP A 70 0.41 -11.43 -8.78
CA ASP A 70 1.05 -10.61 -9.79
C ASP A 70 2.21 -9.79 -9.21
N ALA A 71 3.20 -9.53 -10.06
CA ALA A 71 4.27 -8.61 -9.76
C ALA A 71 3.94 -7.26 -10.41
N VAL A 72 3.52 -6.29 -9.61
CA VAL A 72 3.13 -4.95 -10.06
C VAL A 72 4.26 -3.93 -9.82
N ARG A 73 4.08 -2.68 -10.21
CA ARG A 73 5.11 -1.63 -10.06
C ARG A 73 6.47 -2.09 -10.60
N LYS A 74 6.52 -2.47 -11.89
CA LYS A 74 7.73 -2.97 -12.56
C LYS A 74 8.37 -4.21 -11.88
N GLY A 75 7.55 -5.00 -11.19
CA GLY A 75 8.02 -6.20 -10.47
C GLY A 75 8.48 -5.95 -9.04
N GLU A 76 8.35 -4.74 -8.53
CA GLU A 76 8.83 -4.32 -7.21
C GLU A 76 7.83 -4.53 -6.08
N VAL A 77 6.58 -4.88 -6.39
CA VAL A 77 5.51 -5.15 -5.42
C VAL A 77 4.82 -6.45 -5.77
N ALA A 78 4.60 -7.32 -4.79
CA ALA A 78 3.77 -8.51 -4.97
C ALA A 78 2.32 -8.19 -4.61
N MET A 79 1.38 -8.56 -5.49
CA MET A 79 -0.06 -8.40 -5.27
C MET A 79 -0.73 -9.76 -5.30
N VAL A 80 -1.30 -10.18 -4.18
CA VAL A 80 -2.09 -11.41 -4.05
C VAL A 80 -3.55 -11.08 -4.28
N THR A 81 -4.22 -11.80 -5.18
CA THR A 81 -5.65 -11.66 -5.44
C THR A 81 -6.43 -12.84 -4.84
N ILE A 82 -7.48 -12.55 -4.07
CA ILE A 82 -8.39 -13.52 -3.49
C ILE A 82 -9.83 -13.11 -3.84
N ARG A 83 -10.64 -14.05 -4.34
CA ARG A 83 -12.05 -13.75 -4.61
C ARG A 83 -12.80 -13.50 -3.31
N CYS A 84 -13.63 -12.46 -3.26
CA CYS A 84 -14.45 -12.19 -2.07
C CYS A 84 -15.28 -13.40 -1.61
N ALA A 85 -15.77 -14.20 -2.53
CA ALA A 85 -16.57 -15.40 -2.21
C ALA A 85 -15.78 -16.49 -1.44
N GLU A 86 -14.46 -16.44 -1.42
CA GLU A 86 -13.62 -17.35 -0.63
C GLU A 86 -13.50 -16.88 0.82
N LEU A 87 -13.75 -15.59 1.09
CA LEU A 87 -13.59 -14.95 2.39
C LEU A 87 -14.92 -14.58 3.05
N PHE A 88 -15.93 -14.19 2.27
CA PHE A 88 -17.18 -13.61 2.76
C PHE A 88 -18.40 -14.27 2.10
N ALA A 89 -19.49 -14.37 2.85
CA ALA A 89 -20.80 -14.67 2.27
C ALA A 89 -21.31 -13.44 1.46
N PRO A 90 -22.27 -13.63 0.54
CA PRO A 90 -22.87 -12.49 -0.17
C PRO A 90 -23.40 -11.43 0.82
N ASN A 91 -23.03 -10.18 0.59
CA ASN A 91 -23.39 -9.00 1.41
C ASN A 91 -22.97 -9.06 2.90
N ALA A 92 -22.21 -10.07 3.31
CA ALA A 92 -21.66 -10.14 4.66
C ALA A 92 -20.30 -9.44 4.76
N THR A 93 -20.01 -8.93 5.95
CA THR A 93 -18.72 -8.35 6.35
C THR A 93 -17.93 -9.29 7.25
N GLU A 94 -18.57 -10.29 7.83
CA GLU A 94 -17.94 -11.31 8.65
C GLU A 94 -17.22 -12.34 7.79
N LEU A 95 -16.01 -12.70 8.20
CA LEU A 95 -15.23 -13.74 7.53
C LEU A 95 -15.87 -15.11 7.71
N LEU A 96 -15.90 -15.86 6.62
CA LEU A 96 -16.32 -17.27 6.65
C LEU A 96 -15.32 -18.10 7.49
N PRO A 97 -15.77 -19.16 8.19
CA PRO A 97 -14.88 -20.02 8.97
C PRO A 97 -13.70 -20.57 8.15
N GLN A 98 -13.92 -20.85 6.86
CA GLN A 98 -12.88 -21.35 5.96
C GLN A 98 -11.94 -20.26 5.40
N ALA A 99 -12.21 -18.98 5.62
CA ALA A 99 -11.36 -17.87 5.16
C ALA A 99 -9.94 -17.98 5.72
N SER A 100 -9.78 -18.55 6.92
CA SER A 100 -8.49 -18.82 7.55
C SER A 100 -7.57 -19.67 6.66
N LYS A 101 -8.09 -20.57 5.82
CA LYS A 101 -7.29 -21.35 4.89
C LYS A 101 -6.56 -20.47 3.85
N LYS A 102 -7.13 -19.30 3.53
CA LYS A 102 -6.55 -18.34 2.60
C LYS A 102 -5.74 -17.25 3.32
N LEU A 103 -6.13 -16.88 4.51
CA LEU A 103 -5.49 -15.77 5.22
C LEU A 103 -4.29 -16.23 6.09
N ALA A 104 -4.42 -17.32 6.84
CA ALA A 104 -3.38 -17.75 7.77
C ALA A 104 -1.98 -17.98 7.13
N PRO A 105 -1.85 -18.56 5.92
CA PRO A 105 -0.54 -18.75 5.30
C PRO A 105 0.18 -17.44 4.93
N LEU A 106 -0.51 -16.31 4.87
CA LEU A 106 0.08 -14.99 4.59
C LEU A 106 0.63 -14.32 5.85
N LEU A 107 0.18 -14.72 7.05
CA LEU A 107 0.59 -14.13 8.33
C LEU A 107 2.12 -14.03 8.50
N PRO A 108 2.94 -15.05 8.16
CA PRO A 108 4.40 -14.94 8.31
C PRO A 108 5.05 -13.82 7.49
N TYR A 109 4.41 -13.40 6.38
CA TYR A 109 4.89 -12.29 5.54
C TYR A 109 4.38 -10.94 6.05
N ILE A 110 3.16 -10.89 6.55
CA ILE A 110 2.55 -9.70 7.16
C ILE A 110 3.32 -9.29 8.41
N MET A 111 3.70 -10.25 9.25
CA MET A 111 4.48 -9.99 10.47
C MET A 111 5.94 -9.57 10.23
N ARG A 112 6.38 -9.48 8.98
CA ARG A 112 7.70 -8.93 8.60
C ARG A 112 7.59 -7.45 8.25
N SER A 113 7.15 -6.64 9.20
CA SER A 113 6.98 -5.19 9.02
C SER A 113 8.26 -4.45 8.64
N ASP A 114 9.44 -5.00 8.96
CA ASP A 114 10.75 -4.53 8.51
C ASP A 114 11.03 -4.82 7.02
N ASN A 115 10.33 -5.78 6.42
CA ASN A 115 10.47 -6.12 5.01
C ASN A 115 9.34 -5.56 4.14
N TYR A 116 8.10 -5.63 4.63
CA TYR A 116 6.94 -5.28 3.83
C TYR A 116 5.98 -4.37 4.59
N LYS A 117 5.57 -3.29 3.93
CA LYS A 117 4.33 -2.58 4.21
C LYS A 117 3.21 -3.35 3.51
N VAL A 118 2.13 -3.63 4.21
CA VAL A 118 1.02 -4.42 3.68
C VAL A 118 -0.20 -3.54 3.48
N VAL A 119 -0.72 -3.53 2.26
CA VAL A 119 -1.96 -2.81 1.91
C VAL A 119 -3.00 -3.84 1.53
N VAL A 120 -4.20 -3.73 2.09
CA VAL A 120 -5.36 -4.58 1.77
C VAL A 120 -6.42 -3.74 1.08
N ALA A 121 -6.72 -4.03 -0.16
CA ALA A 121 -7.77 -3.38 -0.94
C ALA A 121 -8.92 -4.35 -1.20
N VAL A 122 -10.14 -3.93 -0.91
CA VAL A 122 -11.35 -4.70 -1.18
C VAL A 122 -12.21 -4.00 -2.22
N HIS A 123 -12.57 -4.74 -3.26
CA HIS A 123 -13.36 -4.25 -4.40
C HIS A 123 -14.70 -4.96 -4.48
N SER A 124 -15.68 -4.26 -5.05
CA SER A 124 -17.01 -4.77 -5.36
C SER A 124 -17.26 -4.71 -6.89
N ASP A 125 -18.40 -5.23 -7.32
CA ASP A 125 -18.96 -4.91 -8.61
C ASP A 125 -19.94 -3.73 -8.50
N ASN A 126 -20.45 -3.25 -9.63
CA ASN A 126 -21.38 -2.13 -9.69
C ASN A 126 -22.86 -2.51 -9.45
N THR A 127 -23.14 -3.61 -8.74
CA THR A 127 -24.51 -4.02 -8.44
C THR A 127 -24.98 -3.32 -7.17
N GLY A 128 -26.03 -2.54 -7.26
CA GLY A 128 -26.62 -1.84 -6.13
C GLY A 128 -26.15 -0.38 -6.00
N ASP A 129 -26.25 0.15 -4.79
CA ASP A 129 -25.91 1.52 -4.44
C ASP A 129 -24.40 1.67 -4.19
N GLU A 130 -23.81 2.76 -4.69
CA GLU A 130 -22.37 3.07 -4.57
C GLU A 130 -21.94 3.22 -3.11
N MET A 131 -22.69 4.02 -2.32
CA MET A 131 -22.37 4.21 -0.90
C MET A 131 -22.45 2.89 -0.09
N TYR A 132 -23.35 1.98 -0.52
CA TYR A 132 -23.39 0.64 0.08
C TYR A 132 -22.16 -0.18 -0.29
N ALA A 133 -21.72 -0.14 -1.54
CA ALA A 133 -20.52 -0.83 -2.00
C ALA A 133 -19.26 -0.33 -1.27
N ASP A 134 -19.12 0.98 -1.10
CA ASP A 134 -18.02 1.61 -0.35
C ASP A 134 -17.97 1.14 1.10
N ARG A 135 -19.13 1.20 1.78
CA ARG A 135 -19.21 0.73 3.17
C ARG A 135 -18.90 -0.75 3.28
N LEU A 136 -19.52 -1.57 2.41
CA LEU A 136 -19.31 -3.02 2.42
C LEU A 136 -17.84 -3.40 2.24
N THR A 137 -17.15 -2.72 1.31
CA THR A 137 -15.75 -2.99 1.04
C THR A 137 -14.84 -2.49 2.15
N SER A 138 -15.14 -1.34 2.76
CA SER A 138 -14.42 -0.81 3.92
C SER A 138 -14.56 -1.73 5.14
N ASP A 139 -15.77 -2.17 5.46
CA ASP A 139 -16.01 -3.08 6.58
C ASP A 139 -15.30 -4.42 6.37
N ARG A 140 -15.25 -4.93 5.13
CA ARG A 140 -14.51 -6.15 4.79
C ARG A 140 -12.99 -6.00 4.91
N ALA A 141 -12.46 -4.85 4.49
CA ALA A 141 -11.03 -4.57 4.64
C ALA A 141 -10.64 -4.53 6.11
N ASN A 142 -11.45 -3.89 6.95
CA ASN A 142 -11.25 -3.85 8.40
C ASN A 142 -11.38 -5.24 9.04
N ALA A 143 -12.33 -6.09 8.59
CA ALA A 143 -12.46 -7.45 9.09
C ALA A 143 -11.25 -8.35 8.76
N ILE A 144 -10.56 -8.08 7.65
CA ILE A 144 -9.30 -8.78 7.32
C ILE A 144 -8.17 -8.30 8.24
N ASP A 145 -8.06 -6.99 8.50
CA ASP A 145 -7.06 -6.46 9.43
C ASP A 145 -7.29 -6.98 10.86
N GLU A 146 -8.52 -6.97 11.35
CA GLU A 146 -8.91 -7.54 12.64
C GLU A 146 -8.55 -9.04 12.75
N TYR A 147 -8.79 -9.81 11.68
CA TYR A 147 -8.37 -11.21 11.63
C TYR A 147 -6.88 -11.36 11.86
N TYR A 148 -6.05 -10.57 11.18
CA TYR A 148 -4.60 -10.65 11.34
C TYR A 148 -4.12 -10.12 12.69
N PHE A 149 -4.75 -9.11 13.24
CA PHE A 149 -4.50 -8.65 14.60
C PHE A 149 -4.65 -9.81 15.60
N HIS A 150 -5.79 -10.50 15.59
CA HIS A 150 -6.02 -11.65 16.47
C HIS A 150 -5.12 -12.85 16.14
N ALA A 151 -4.89 -13.15 14.86
CA ALA A 151 -4.02 -14.26 14.46
C ALA A 151 -2.55 -14.04 14.83
N SER A 152 -2.12 -12.78 15.02
CA SER A 152 -0.77 -12.42 15.49
C SER A 152 -0.58 -12.51 17.00
N GLY A 153 -1.64 -12.78 17.75
CA GLY A 153 -1.67 -12.70 19.22
C GLY A 153 -1.82 -11.27 19.72
N ASP A 154 -2.75 -10.53 19.12
CA ASP A 154 -3.13 -9.15 19.41
C ASP A 154 -1.97 -8.15 19.27
N LYS A 155 -1.14 -8.37 18.25
CA LYS A 155 -0.06 -7.45 17.86
C LYS A 155 -0.48 -6.65 16.65
N GLU A 156 -0.12 -5.38 16.64
CA GLU A 156 -0.30 -4.54 15.44
C GLU A 156 0.43 -5.13 14.25
N THR A 157 -0.28 -5.25 13.14
CA THR A 157 0.22 -5.84 11.90
C THR A 157 0.75 -4.79 10.93
N GLY A 158 0.39 -3.51 11.13
CA GLY A 158 0.71 -2.42 10.23
C GLY A 158 0.02 -2.54 8.87
N ILE A 159 -1.08 -3.29 8.79
CA ILE A 159 -1.92 -3.37 7.60
C ILE A 159 -2.62 -2.02 7.40
N ILE A 160 -2.72 -1.59 6.14
CA ILE A 160 -3.44 -0.41 5.72
C ILE A 160 -4.65 -0.87 4.92
N PRO A 161 -5.87 -0.84 5.49
CA PRO A 161 -7.08 -1.33 4.84
C PRO A 161 -7.73 -0.25 3.97
N TYR A 162 -8.17 -0.62 2.76
CA TYR A 162 -8.93 0.21 1.82
C TYR A 162 -10.19 -0.51 1.35
N GLY A 163 -11.35 0.16 1.44
CA GLY A 163 -12.56 -0.20 0.72
C GLY A 163 -12.67 0.67 -0.53
N LEU A 164 -12.68 0.06 -1.71
CA LEU A 164 -12.65 0.76 -2.99
C LEU A 164 -13.96 0.62 -3.78
N GLY A 165 -15.02 0.20 -3.13
CA GLY A 165 -16.32 0.09 -3.77
C GLY A 165 -16.25 -0.60 -5.14
N SER A 166 -16.84 0.01 -6.15
CA SER A 166 -16.89 -0.50 -7.53
C SER A 166 -16.02 0.30 -8.53
N ASP A 167 -15.17 1.20 -8.06
CA ASP A 167 -14.51 2.20 -8.89
C ASP A 167 -13.40 1.64 -9.77
N GLU A 168 -12.80 0.51 -9.38
CA GLU A 168 -11.69 -0.11 -10.08
C GLU A 168 -12.02 -1.51 -10.63
N PRO A 169 -12.86 -1.62 -11.65
CA PRO A 169 -13.22 -2.91 -12.22
C PRO A 169 -12.08 -3.48 -13.07
N VAL A 170 -11.72 -4.75 -12.84
CA VAL A 170 -10.76 -5.51 -13.67
C VAL A 170 -11.42 -6.21 -14.85
N ALA A 171 -12.75 -6.23 -14.89
CA ALA A 171 -13.55 -6.76 -16.00
C ALA A 171 -14.80 -5.90 -16.20
N PRO A 172 -15.39 -5.88 -17.41
CA PRO A 172 -16.67 -5.21 -17.63
C PRO A 172 -17.73 -5.76 -16.65
N ASN A 173 -18.51 -4.87 -16.02
CA ASN A 173 -19.55 -5.27 -15.07
C ASN A 173 -20.78 -5.95 -15.72
N SER A 174 -20.61 -6.48 -16.93
CA SER A 174 -21.62 -7.23 -17.70
C SER A 174 -21.52 -8.74 -17.39
N GLY A 175 -22.63 -9.30 -16.97
CA GLY A 175 -22.70 -10.73 -16.66
C GLY A 175 -22.07 -11.14 -15.32
N ARG A 176 -22.51 -12.29 -14.81
CA ARG A 176 -22.14 -12.77 -13.48
C ARG A 176 -20.63 -13.06 -13.35
N ALA A 177 -20.05 -13.73 -14.34
CA ALA A 177 -18.66 -14.17 -14.29
C ALA A 177 -17.67 -12.98 -14.22
N ASN A 178 -17.97 -11.89 -14.92
CA ASN A 178 -17.14 -10.68 -14.88
C ASN A 178 -17.30 -9.94 -13.53
N ARG A 179 -18.53 -9.82 -13.03
CA ARG A 179 -18.76 -9.22 -11.70
C ARG A 179 -18.06 -10.03 -10.59
N GLU A 180 -17.99 -11.35 -10.71
CA GLU A 180 -17.23 -12.17 -9.75
C GLU A 180 -15.72 -11.86 -9.75
N LYS A 181 -15.14 -11.46 -10.90
CA LYS A 181 -13.75 -11.01 -10.96
C LYS A 181 -13.57 -9.65 -10.27
N ASN A 182 -14.57 -8.77 -10.37
CA ASN A 182 -14.51 -7.46 -9.74
C ASN A 182 -14.65 -7.56 -8.20
N ARG A 183 -15.42 -8.53 -7.68
CA ARG A 183 -15.51 -8.81 -6.25
C ARG A 183 -14.28 -9.55 -5.74
N ARG A 184 -13.22 -8.80 -5.45
CA ARG A 184 -11.92 -9.33 -5.07
C ARG A 184 -11.31 -8.58 -3.89
N VAL A 185 -10.36 -9.23 -3.26
CA VAL A 185 -9.43 -8.65 -2.30
C VAL A 185 -8.05 -8.70 -2.92
N GLU A 186 -7.34 -7.60 -2.88
CA GLU A 186 -5.94 -7.49 -3.28
C GLU A 186 -5.09 -7.19 -2.04
N ILE A 187 -4.04 -7.99 -1.83
CA ILE A 187 -3.09 -7.81 -0.71
C ILE A 187 -1.74 -7.51 -1.32
N TYR A 188 -1.27 -6.28 -1.10
CA TYR A 188 -0.01 -5.78 -1.63
C TYR A 188 1.09 -5.92 -0.58
N PHE A 189 2.20 -6.53 -0.96
CA PHE A 189 3.44 -6.57 -0.20
C PHE A 189 4.41 -5.57 -0.82
N VAL A 190 4.44 -4.36 -0.27
CA VAL A 190 5.26 -3.25 -0.73
C VAL A 190 6.59 -3.29 0.04
N PRO A 191 7.76 -3.34 -0.63
CA PRO A 191 9.04 -3.36 0.06
C PRO A 191 9.25 -2.08 0.87
N THR A 192 9.67 -2.22 2.12
CA THR A 192 10.02 -1.08 2.97
C THR A 192 11.36 -0.48 2.56
N ALA A 193 11.63 0.75 3.01
CA ALA A 193 12.95 1.36 2.84
C ALA A 193 14.06 0.49 3.45
N GLU A 194 13.77 -0.19 4.57
CA GLU A 194 14.71 -1.08 5.23
C GLU A 194 15.05 -2.31 4.37
N LEU A 195 14.07 -2.96 3.75
CA LEU A 195 14.32 -4.05 2.83
C LEU A 195 15.15 -3.59 1.61
N ILE A 196 14.81 -2.43 1.04
CA ILE A 196 15.55 -1.85 -0.10
C ILE A 196 17.02 -1.62 0.27
N GLU A 197 17.29 -1.06 1.46
CA GLU A 197 18.66 -0.86 1.94
C GLU A 197 19.38 -2.17 2.29
N LYS A 198 18.68 -3.20 2.80
CA LYS A 198 19.26 -4.55 2.98
C LYS A 198 19.70 -5.16 1.64
N ILE A 199 18.86 -5.04 0.60
CA ILE A 199 19.17 -5.52 -0.75
C ILE A 199 20.38 -4.79 -1.34
N LYS A 200 20.51 -3.49 -1.11
CA LYS A 200 21.62 -2.66 -1.57
C LYS A 200 22.96 -3.09 -0.94
N ARG A 201 22.96 -3.43 0.36
CA ARG A 201 24.18 -3.85 1.09
C ARG A 201 24.68 -5.23 0.70
N ASN A 202 23.82 -6.09 0.17
CA ASN A 202 24.16 -7.47 -0.20
C ASN A 202 24.58 -7.63 -1.67
N LYS A 203 24.81 -6.52 -2.39
CA LYS A 203 25.40 -6.46 -3.73
C LYS A 203 26.89 -6.16 -3.67
#